data_6a6d51945f683c3ed89c562f9d7f1145
#
_entry.id   6a6d51945f683c3ed89c562f9d7f1145
#
_cell.length_a   1.000
_cell.length_b   1.000
_cell.length_c   1.000
_cell.angle_alpha   90.00
_cell.angle_beta   90.00
_cell.angle_gamma   90.00
#
_symmetry.space_group_name_H-M   'P 1'
#
loop_
_entity.id
_entity.type
_entity.pdbx_description
1 polymer ?
#
loop_
_entity_poly.entity_id
_entity_poly.type
_entity_poly.pdbx_seq_one_letter_code
_entity_poly.pdbx_strand_id
1 'polypeptide(L)'
;MTTTDWGSIYKELGARPVINATGSVTMLGGSTPAPEVREAMDRADGAYIPLMELEERAGEAIAKMVDVPAAYITSGAGSALTLATAAC
;
A
#
# COMPACT_ATOMS: atom_id res chain seq x y z
N MET A 1 6.81 -10.43 -14.23
CA MET A 1 5.72 -11.43 -14.28
C MET A 1 5.26 -11.60 -15.72
N THR A 2 5.21 -12.82 -16.19
CA THR A 2 4.69 -13.12 -17.51
C THR A 2 3.19 -13.34 -17.47
N THR A 3 2.51 -13.25 -18.64
CA THR A 3 1.07 -13.48 -18.71
C THR A 3 0.68 -14.93 -18.36
N THR A 4 1.61 -15.89 -18.51
CA THR A 4 1.38 -17.29 -18.19
C THR A 4 1.45 -17.60 -16.70
N ASP A 5 2.00 -16.67 -15.90
CA ASP A 5 2.23 -16.87 -14.47
C ASP A 5 1.24 -16.11 -13.59
N TRP A 6 0.28 -15.40 -14.19
CA TRP A 6 -0.64 -14.61 -13.39
C TRP A 6 -1.50 -15.50 -12.49
N GLY A 7 -1.53 -15.16 -11.22
CA GLY A 7 -2.35 -15.85 -10.25
C GLY A 7 -1.90 -17.26 -9.86
N SER A 8 -0.74 -17.72 -10.31
CA SER A 8 -0.27 -19.08 -10.00
C SER A 8 -0.18 -19.34 -8.50
N ILE A 9 0.30 -18.38 -7.72
CA ILE A 9 0.41 -18.53 -6.27
C ILE A 9 -0.96 -18.74 -5.61
N TYR A 10 -2.00 -18.09 -6.12
CA TYR A 10 -3.36 -18.28 -5.60
C TYR A 10 -3.93 -19.63 -5.98
N LYS A 11 -3.63 -20.10 -7.19
CA LYS A 11 -4.04 -21.44 -7.64
C LYS A 11 -3.42 -22.52 -6.77
N GLU A 12 -2.16 -22.35 -6.38
CA GLU A 12 -1.48 -23.28 -5.47
C GLU A 12 -2.16 -23.35 -4.11
N LEU A 13 -2.75 -22.23 -3.66
CA LEU A 13 -3.52 -22.19 -2.42
C LEU A 13 -4.95 -22.69 -2.57
N GLY A 14 -5.36 -23.07 -3.77
CA GLY A 14 -6.74 -23.49 -4.03
C GLY A 14 -7.69 -22.32 -4.28
N ALA A 15 -7.18 -21.09 -4.36
CA ALA A 15 -7.99 -19.91 -4.68
C ALA A 15 -8.07 -19.73 -6.19
N ARG A 16 -9.11 -19.03 -6.64
CA ARG A 16 -9.36 -18.83 -8.07
C ARG A 16 -9.11 -17.38 -8.45
N PRO A 17 -8.02 -17.10 -9.19
CA PRO A 17 -7.81 -15.74 -9.73
C PRO A 17 -8.91 -15.39 -10.72
N VAL A 18 -9.21 -14.11 -10.85
CA VAL A 18 -10.21 -13.62 -11.78
C VAL A 18 -9.59 -12.58 -12.70
N ILE A 19 -10.15 -12.45 -13.90
CA ILE A 19 -9.82 -11.37 -14.81
C ILE A 19 -10.69 -10.18 -14.40
N ASN A 20 -10.05 -9.15 -13.86
CA ASN A 20 -10.77 -8.00 -13.31
C ASN A 20 -11.02 -6.94 -14.39
N ALA A 21 -12.24 -6.86 -14.86
CA ALA A 21 -12.67 -5.83 -15.80
C ALA A 21 -13.45 -4.69 -15.12
N THR A 22 -13.58 -4.75 -13.80
CA THR A 22 -14.34 -3.76 -13.03
C THR A 22 -13.48 -2.58 -12.57
N GLY A 23 -12.23 -2.85 -12.24
CA GLY A 23 -11.31 -1.86 -11.67
C GLY A 23 -11.00 -2.15 -10.22
N SER A 24 -10.69 -1.12 -9.44
CA SER A 24 -10.31 -1.26 -8.03
C SER A 24 -11.53 -1.47 -7.17
N VAL A 25 -11.73 -2.70 -6.71
CA VAL A 25 -12.82 -3.07 -5.82
C VAL A 25 -12.29 -3.89 -4.65
N THR A 26 -12.81 -3.63 -3.46
CA THR A 26 -12.36 -4.26 -2.22
C THR A 26 -12.47 -5.79 -2.26
N MET A 27 -13.53 -6.30 -2.84
CA MET A 27 -13.76 -7.75 -2.93
C MET A 27 -12.69 -8.49 -3.73
N LEU A 28 -12.01 -7.78 -4.61
CA LEU A 28 -10.93 -8.35 -5.45
C LEU A 28 -9.54 -7.89 -4.98
N GLY A 29 -9.45 -7.31 -3.79
CA GLY A 29 -8.18 -6.89 -3.21
C GLY A 29 -7.83 -5.42 -3.40
N GLY A 30 -8.72 -4.63 -4.00
CA GLY A 30 -8.49 -3.22 -4.26
C GLY A 30 -7.65 -3.00 -5.51
N SER A 31 -6.57 -2.23 -5.40
CA SER A 31 -5.66 -1.97 -6.50
C SER A 31 -4.31 -2.65 -6.29
N THR A 32 -3.59 -2.85 -7.38
CA THR A 32 -2.23 -3.38 -7.32
C THR A 32 -1.23 -2.23 -7.41
N PRO A 33 -0.09 -2.29 -6.69
CA PRO A 33 0.93 -1.26 -6.81
C PRO A 33 1.55 -1.22 -8.20
N ALA A 34 1.90 -0.03 -8.65
CA ALA A 34 2.68 0.14 -9.88
C ALA A 34 4.08 -0.49 -9.71
N PRO A 35 4.74 -0.87 -10.83
CA PRO A 35 6.07 -1.48 -10.75
C PRO A 35 7.09 -0.64 -9.97
N GLU A 36 7.05 0.69 -10.11
CA GLU A 36 7.94 1.61 -9.41
C GLU A 36 7.74 1.56 -7.89
N VAL A 37 6.49 1.40 -7.46
CA VAL A 37 6.15 1.29 -6.04
C VAL A 37 6.67 -0.03 -5.48
N ARG A 38 6.48 -1.13 -6.19
CA ARG A 38 6.98 -2.44 -5.77
C ARG A 38 8.49 -2.47 -5.68
N GLU A 39 9.17 -1.83 -6.63
CA GLU A 39 10.62 -1.71 -6.60
C GLU A 39 11.10 -0.93 -5.38
N ALA A 40 10.43 0.16 -5.03
CA ALA A 40 10.74 0.93 -3.83
C ALA A 40 10.56 0.10 -2.57
N MET A 41 9.49 -0.70 -2.49
CA MET A 41 9.24 -1.60 -1.37
C MET A 41 10.35 -2.66 -1.24
N ASP A 42 10.77 -3.24 -2.36
CA ASP A 42 11.86 -4.23 -2.38
C ASP A 42 13.16 -3.64 -1.85
N ARG A 43 13.50 -2.41 -2.27
CA ARG A 43 14.70 -1.74 -1.80
C ARG A 43 14.64 -1.44 -0.31
N ALA A 44 13.48 -1.07 0.19
CA ALA A 44 13.28 -0.77 1.61
C ALA A 44 13.32 -2.02 2.48
N ASP A 45 12.88 -3.15 1.95
CA ASP A 45 12.69 -4.38 2.71
C ASP A 45 13.99 -4.94 3.29
N GLY A 46 15.12 -4.61 2.72
CA GLY A 46 16.42 -5.10 3.16
C GLY A 46 17.06 -4.33 4.32
N ALA A 47 16.40 -3.32 4.87
CA ALA A 47 16.99 -2.46 5.89
C ALA A 47 16.06 -2.30 7.09
N TYR A 48 16.66 -2.12 8.26
CA TYR A 48 15.95 -1.76 9.48
C TYR A 48 16.04 -0.25 9.69
N ILE A 49 14.98 0.37 10.16
CA ILE A 49 14.94 1.79 10.46
C ILE A 49 14.06 2.02 11.70
N PRO A 50 14.42 2.98 12.58
CA PRO A 50 13.52 3.36 13.66
C PRO A 50 12.17 3.81 13.11
N LEU A 51 11.11 3.13 13.51
CA LEU A 51 9.80 3.34 12.93
C LEU A 51 9.27 4.76 13.14
N MET A 52 9.53 5.34 14.31
CA MET A 52 9.10 6.71 14.60
C MET A 52 9.78 7.74 13.70
N GLU A 53 11.06 7.53 13.41
CA GLU A 53 11.80 8.38 12.49
C GLU A 53 11.26 8.27 11.07
N LEU A 54 10.96 7.05 10.62
CA LEU A 54 10.37 6.83 9.30
C LEU A 54 9.00 7.52 9.18
N GLU A 55 8.15 7.40 10.20
CA GLU A 55 6.84 8.05 10.23
C GLU A 55 6.98 9.57 10.09
N GLU A 56 7.88 10.16 10.84
CA GLU A 56 8.11 11.59 10.80
C GLU A 56 8.58 12.06 9.41
N ARG A 57 9.60 11.40 8.86
CA ARG A 57 10.17 11.80 7.58
C ARG A 57 9.24 11.56 6.40
N ALA A 58 8.56 10.43 6.40
CA ALA A 58 7.59 10.12 5.35
C ALA A 58 6.36 11.03 5.45
N GLY A 59 5.91 11.34 6.65
CA GLY A 59 4.83 12.29 6.87
C GLY A 59 5.17 13.68 6.35
N GLU A 60 6.37 14.16 6.62
CA GLU A 60 6.86 15.44 6.09
C GLU A 60 6.86 15.46 4.56
N ALA A 61 7.34 14.39 3.95
CA ALA A 61 7.40 14.29 2.48
C ALA A 61 6.00 14.35 1.87
N ILE A 62 5.05 13.62 2.42
CA ILE A 62 3.67 13.60 1.93
C ILE A 62 2.98 14.93 2.16
N ALA A 63 3.13 15.53 3.35
CA ALA A 63 2.56 16.84 3.66
C ALA A 63 3.01 17.89 2.64
N LYS A 64 4.28 17.83 2.25
CA LYS A 64 4.83 18.74 1.26
C LYS A 64 4.25 18.50 -0.14
N MET A 65 4.07 17.22 -0.53
CA MET A 65 3.50 16.85 -1.82
C MET A 65 2.07 17.35 -2.00
N VAL A 66 1.26 17.27 -0.94
CA VAL A 66 -0.16 17.65 -1.01
C VAL A 66 -0.44 19.04 -0.44
N ASP A 67 0.60 19.75 -0.03
CA ASP A 67 0.52 21.13 0.49
C ASP A 67 -0.41 21.24 1.70
N VAL A 68 -0.13 20.45 2.72
CA VAL A 68 -0.84 20.50 3.99
C VAL A 68 0.16 20.65 5.14
N PRO A 69 -0.27 21.11 6.34
CA PRO A 69 0.64 21.32 7.47
C PRO A 69 1.30 20.03 8.00
N ALA A 70 0.61 18.90 7.92
CA ALA A 70 1.12 17.64 8.43
C ALA A 70 0.42 16.46 7.77
N ALA A 71 1.06 15.31 7.78
CA ALA A 71 0.49 14.05 7.32
C ALA A 71 0.96 12.92 8.23
N TYR A 72 0.10 11.95 8.44
CA TYR A 72 0.40 10.76 9.24
C TYR A 72 0.09 9.52 8.43
N ILE A 73 1.07 8.63 8.32
CA ILE A 73 0.95 7.41 7.53
C ILE A 73 0.42 6.30 8.42
N THR A 74 -0.55 5.55 7.91
CA THR A 74 -1.18 4.44 8.62
C THR A 74 -1.05 3.15 7.83
N SER A 75 -1.41 2.04 8.45
CA SER A 75 -1.40 0.72 7.81
C SER A 75 -2.51 0.53 6.78
N GLY A 76 -3.46 1.44 6.70
CA GLY A 76 -4.56 1.36 5.75
C GLY A 76 -5.61 2.42 5.99
N ALA A 77 -6.57 2.51 5.07
CA ALA A 77 -7.64 3.51 5.12
C ALA A 77 -8.52 3.38 6.38
N GLY A 78 -8.78 2.16 6.83
CA GLY A 78 -9.55 1.95 8.05
C GLY A 78 -8.87 2.55 9.28
N SER A 79 -7.56 2.32 9.41
CA SER A 79 -6.77 2.92 10.49
C SER A 79 -6.74 4.44 10.37
N ALA A 80 -6.62 4.96 9.14
CA ALA A 80 -6.62 6.40 8.91
C ALA A 80 -7.94 7.05 9.35
N LEU A 81 -9.07 6.44 9.03
CA LEU A 81 -10.38 6.93 9.45
C LEU A 81 -10.54 6.89 10.97
N THR A 82 -10.05 5.84 11.62
CA THR A 82 -10.08 5.70 13.07
C THR A 82 -9.28 6.82 13.73
N LEU A 83 -8.06 7.06 13.27
CA LEU A 83 -7.19 8.10 13.81
C LEU A 83 -7.75 9.50 13.55
N ALA A 84 -8.28 9.75 12.37
CA ALA A 84 -8.90 11.04 12.05
C ALA A 84 -10.09 11.32 12.97
N THR A 85 -10.92 10.32 13.19
CA THR A 85 -12.07 10.44 14.10
C THR A 85 -11.63 10.70 15.55
N ALA A 86 -10.60 9.99 16.00
CA ALA A 86 -10.06 10.18 17.35
C ALA A 86 -9.44 11.56 17.53
N ALA A 87 -8.90 12.15 16.47
CA ALA A 87 -8.30 13.48 16.51
C ALA A 87 -9.34 14.61 16.55
N CYS A 88 -10.55 14.35 16.11
CA CYS A 88 -11.65 15.30 16.21
C CYS A 88 -12.24 15.25 17.63
#